data_79317eee67e8808838fbb78c93b8e3f9
#
_entry.id   79317eee67e8808838fbb78c93b8e3f9
#
_cell.length_a   1.000
_cell.length_b   1.000
_cell.length_c   1.000
_cell.angle_alpha   90.00
_cell.angle_beta   90.00
_cell.angle_gamma   90.00
#
_symmetry.space_group_name_H-M   'P 1'
#
loop_
_entity.id
_entity.type
_entity.pdbx_description
1 polymer ?
#
loop_
_entity_poly.entity_id
_entity_poly.type
_entity_poly.pdbx_seq_one_letter_code
_entity_poly.pdbx_strand_id
1 'polypeptide(L)'
;MNAVDPQPQGPAPVAPPPNARSETQILRELVPYLRPFVGRILFALALVVAGKVAGLAVPTVLKKLVDALDVKTDATLLVMPVGLLLAYGASRVGMTFFAEVRQIVFARVMARVSRRVTLQVFRHLHALSLRFHLARRTGGVARDIERGGSAIADLLDWMIYTILPTLFEIVLVTGVLVWMYDWGFAAITLVTLVAYMAFTFTITEWRTRYYRAAVEADTRANERGVDSLLNYETVKYFGNEEHEAQRYDVSLQEREEAQVMSRKTLGLLNLGQVTIVSLGVTAMMWRAAAGVVDGTMTIGGLVFVNAVLLQLSAPLNLLGMMYREVKQAFTNLERLFGLLDENLDVKDREDAVPLRADRPKVVFEHVRFGYDPRREILRDVSFEVPRGGTVAVVGHSGSGKSTLARLLYRFYDVDAGRIAIEDADGVLRDIRDYTQDSLRKAIAIVPQDTVLFNDTIYYNILYGRPDATREEVEGAARAAHIHDLIVGLPDGYETPVGERGLKLSGGEKQRVAIARALLKNPAILIFDEATSALDSKSEQAIQSELDRIAQGRTTFVIAHRLSTIMNADEILVMDKGQIVERGHHFALLSQDGYYAQLWRMQQQERGEEVVEV
;
A
#
# COMPACT_ATOMS: atom_id res chain seq x y z
N MET A 1 -30.97 -16.90 36.74
CA MET A 1 -31.00 -15.55 36.15
C MET A 1 -29.56 -15.25 35.75
N ASN A 2 -29.20 -15.64 34.54
CA ASN A 2 -27.85 -15.39 34.00
C ASN A 2 -27.91 -14.10 33.19
N ALA A 3 -27.23 -13.08 33.65
CA ALA A 3 -27.01 -11.86 32.89
C ALA A 3 -26.11 -12.20 31.70
N VAL A 4 -26.65 -12.08 30.51
CA VAL A 4 -25.90 -12.16 29.25
C VAL A 4 -25.09 -10.87 29.13
N ASP A 5 -23.77 -10.95 29.24
CA ASP A 5 -22.87 -9.84 28.95
C ASP A 5 -23.08 -9.37 27.48
N PRO A 6 -23.18 -8.06 27.24
CA PRO A 6 -23.30 -7.56 25.87
C PRO A 6 -21.99 -7.85 25.11
N GLN A 7 -22.10 -8.64 24.05
CA GLN A 7 -21.00 -8.88 23.11
C GLN A 7 -20.38 -7.55 22.66
N PRO A 8 -19.06 -7.44 22.59
CA PRO A 8 -18.41 -6.27 22.03
C PRO A 8 -18.83 -6.16 20.55
N GLN A 9 -19.53 -5.07 20.25
CA GLN A 9 -19.89 -4.71 18.87
C GLN A 9 -18.59 -4.65 18.06
N GLY A 10 -18.51 -5.48 17.02
CA GLY A 10 -17.40 -5.44 16.07
C GLY A 10 -17.22 -4.03 15.50
N PRO A 11 -16.03 -3.70 14.98
CA PRO A 11 -15.77 -2.37 14.43
C PRO A 11 -16.87 -2.02 13.44
N ALA A 12 -17.52 -0.88 13.66
CA ALA A 12 -18.55 -0.37 12.79
C ALA A 12 -18.09 -0.44 11.33
N PRO A 13 -18.96 -0.81 10.38
CA PRO A 13 -18.60 -0.84 8.97
C PRO A 13 -18.04 0.54 8.62
N VAL A 14 -16.82 0.54 8.09
CA VAL A 14 -16.17 1.78 7.61
C VAL A 14 -17.15 2.41 6.63
N ALA A 15 -17.68 3.58 6.99
CA ALA A 15 -18.57 4.34 6.13
C ALA A 15 -17.90 4.47 4.73
N PRO A 16 -18.64 4.31 3.64
CA PRO A 16 -18.08 4.55 2.31
C PRO A 16 -17.51 5.97 2.29
N PRO A 17 -16.37 6.19 1.61
CA PRO A 17 -15.78 7.52 1.51
C PRO A 17 -16.85 8.50 1.00
N PRO A 18 -16.86 9.76 1.47
CA PRO A 18 -17.92 10.72 1.19
C PRO A 18 -18.14 11.04 -0.30
N ASN A 19 -17.30 10.54 -1.18
CA ASN A 19 -17.42 10.60 -2.65
C ASN A 19 -17.18 9.23 -3.26
N ALA A 20 -18.19 8.33 -3.21
CA ALA A 20 -18.12 7.06 -3.92
C ALA A 20 -17.97 7.33 -5.43
N ARG A 21 -16.81 6.95 -5.98
CA ARG A 21 -16.53 7.07 -7.42
C ARG A 21 -17.37 6.07 -8.21
N SER A 22 -17.98 6.53 -9.31
CA SER A 22 -18.61 5.61 -10.25
C SER A 22 -17.55 4.79 -11.01
N GLU A 23 -17.89 3.59 -11.44
CA GLU A 23 -17.02 2.73 -12.25
C GLU A 23 -16.51 3.45 -13.52
N THR A 24 -17.36 4.30 -14.11
CA THR A 24 -17.00 5.12 -15.28
C THR A 24 -15.98 6.20 -14.96
N GLN A 25 -16.01 6.77 -13.76
CA GLN A 25 -15.00 7.74 -13.31
C GLN A 25 -13.64 7.06 -13.12
N ILE A 26 -13.61 5.88 -12.48
CA ILE A 26 -12.39 5.10 -12.30
C ILE A 26 -11.75 4.74 -13.64
N LEU A 27 -12.57 4.28 -14.60
CA LEU A 27 -12.08 4.01 -15.95
C LEU A 27 -11.51 5.27 -16.62
N ARG A 28 -12.18 6.41 -16.46
CA ARG A 28 -11.69 7.70 -17.01
C ARG A 28 -10.37 8.11 -16.39
N GLU A 29 -10.15 7.88 -15.10
CA GLU A 29 -8.89 8.15 -14.41
C GLU A 29 -7.76 7.22 -14.85
N LEU A 30 -8.05 6.01 -15.33
CA LEU A 30 -7.06 5.09 -15.90
C LEU A 30 -6.63 5.47 -17.33
N VAL A 31 -7.47 6.17 -18.09
CA VAL A 31 -7.19 6.54 -19.50
C VAL A 31 -5.87 7.26 -19.70
N PRO A 32 -5.46 8.27 -18.88
CA PRO A 32 -4.18 8.95 -19.03
C PRO A 32 -2.97 8.01 -18.95
N TYR A 33 -3.06 6.97 -18.14
CA TYR A 33 -1.99 5.98 -17.98
C TYR A 33 -1.92 4.98 -19.14
N LEU A 34 -3.06 4.72 -19.80
CA LEU A 34 -3.17 3.85 -20.98
C LEU A 34 -2.79 4.55 -22.28
N ARG A 35 -3.01 5.86 -22.36
CA ARG A 35 -2.77 6.68 -23.57
C ARG A 35 -1.38 6.48 -24.22
N PRO A 36 -0.26 6.37 -23.47
CA PRO A 36 1.05 6.13 -24.08
C PRO A 36 1.19 4.76 -24.77
N PHE A 37 0.24 3.84 -24.52
CA PHE A 37 0.28 2.47 -25.02
C PHE A 37 -0.82 2.16 -26.04
N VAL A 38 -1.51 3.17 -26.58
CA VAL A 38 -2.65 3.00 -27.50
C VAL A 38 -2.29 2.10 -28.68
N GLY A 39 -1.11 2.28 -29.30
CA GLY A 39 -0.68 1.43 -30.41
C GLY A 39 -0.61 -0.07 -30.04
N ARG A 40 -0.11 -0.40 -28.84
CA ARG A 40 -0.05 -1.79 -28.36
C ARG A 40 -1.44 -2.33 -28.01
N ILE A 41 -2.31 -1.49 -27.47
CA ILE A 41 -3.70 -1.85 -27.15
C ILE A 41 -4.44 -2.16 -28.44
N LEU A 42 -4.33 -1.31 -29.46
CA LEU A 42 -4.95 -1.54 -30.79
C LEU A 42 -4.40 -2.81 -31.44
N PHE A 43 -3.10 -3.06 -31.35
CA PHE A 43 -2.50 -4.30 -31.85
C PHE A 43 -3.02 -5.53 -31.10
N ALA A 44 -3.15 -5.46 -29.78
CA ALA A 44 -3.73 -6.54 -28.97
C ALA A 44 -5.20 -6.79 -29.35
N LEU A 45 -5.99 -5.74 -29.59
CA LEU A 45 -7.36 -5.87 -30.09
C LEU A 45 -7.44 -6.50 -31.49
N ALA A 46 -6.52 -6.14 -32.39
CA ALA A 46 -6.43 -6.80 -33.71
C ALA A 46 -6.12 -8.29 -33.58
N LEU A 47 -5.25 -8.67 -32.62
CA LEU A 47 -4.96 -10.07 -32.32
C LEU A 47 -6.17 -10.79 -31.68
N VAL A 48 -7.02 -10.10 -30.90
CA VAL A 48 -8.31 -10.65 -30.42
C VAL A 48 -9.18 -11.03 -31.62
N VAL A 49 -9.37 -10.09 -32.56
CA VAL A 49 -10.18 -10.30 -33.76
C VAL A 49 -9.63 -11.47 -34.58
N ALA A 50 -8.32 -11.46 -34.88
CA ALA A 50 -7.65 -12.52 -35.63
C ALA A 50 -7.80 -13.89 -34.94
N GLY A 51 -7.61 -13.94 -33.61
CA GLY A 51 -7.76 -15.17 -32.83
C GLY A 51 -9.19 -15.72 -32.84
N LYS A 52 -10.21 -14.85 -32.75
CA LYS A 52 -11.61 -15.28 -32.79
C LYS A 52 -12.05 -15.70 -34.17
N VAL A 53 -11.58 -15.03 -35.22
CA VAL A 53 -11.79 -15.48 -36.60
C VAL A 53 -11.15 -16.84 -36.86
N ALA A 54 -9.89 -17.03 -36.41
CA ALA A 54 -9.22 -18.34 -36.49
C ALA A 54 -9.98 -19.41 -35.67
N GLY A 55 -10.51 -19.05 -34.48
CA GLY A 55 -11.32 -19.91 -33.64
C GLY A 55 -12.62 -20.37 -34.32
N LEU A 56 -13.30 -19.48 -35.04
CA LEU A 56 -14.50 -19.81 -35.80
C LEU A 56 -14.20 -20.59 -37.09
N ALA A 57 -12.98 -20.46 -37.64
CA ALA A 57 -12.56 -21.28 -38.76
C ALA A 57 -12.48 -22.77 -38.39
N VAL A 58 -12.20 -23.12 -37.12
CA VAL A 58 -12.14 -24.52 -36.66
C VAL A 58 -13.43 -25.28 -36.91
N PRO A 59 -14.62 -24.87 -36.35
CA PRO A 59 -15.89 -25.54 -36.65
C PRO A 59 -16.30 -25.41 -38.12
N THR A 60 -15.92 -24.34 -38.83
CA THR A 60 -16.21 -24.16 -40.24
C THR A 60 -15.48 -25.17 -41.13
N VAL A 61 -14.19 -25.39 -40.86
CA VAL A 61 -13.39 -26.38 -41.57
C VAL A 61 -13.84 -27.81 -41.21
N LEU A 62 -14.20 -28.04 -39.91
CA LEU A 62 -14.76 -29.32 -39.48
C LEU A 62 -16.05 -29.64 -40.20
N LYS A 63 -16.96 -28.67 -40.39
CA LYS A 63 -18.16 -28.81 -41.21
C LYS A 63 -17.81 -29.29 -42.60
N LYS A 64 -16.91 -28.61 -43.31
CA LYS A 64 -16.49 -28.95 -44.67
C LYS A 64 -15.84 -30.32 -44.72
N LEU A 65 -15.08 -30.73 -43.69
CA LEU A 65 -14.45 -32.02 -43.59
C LEU A 65 -15.52 -33.15 -43.47
N VAL A 66 -16.52 -32.93 -42.61
CA VAL A 66 -17.64 -33.89 -42.46
C VAL A 66 -18.45 -34.00 -43.73
N ASP A 67 -18.77 -32.86 -44.36
CA ASP A 67 -19.53 -32.84 -45.63
C ASP A 67 -18.76 -33.53 -46.77
N ALA A 68 -17.40 -33.43 -46.81
CA ALA A 68 -16.56 -34.12 -47.81
C ALA A 68 -16.47 -35.62 -47.59
N LEU A 69 -16.75 -36.11 -46.37
CA LEU A 69 -16.76 -37.55 -46.03
C LEU A 69 -18.15 -38.19 -46.08
N ASP A 70 -19.19 -37.38 -46.30
CA ASP A 70 -20.58 -37.88 -46.39
C ASP A 70 -20.80 -38.64 -47.70
N VAL A 71 -21.01 -39.96 -47.58
CA VAL A 71 -20.98 -40.99 -48.66
C VAL A 71 -22.20 -40.95 -49.59
N LYS A 72 -22.93 -39.85 -49.72
CA LYS A 72 -24.03 -39.70 -50.67
C LYS A 72 -23.60 -39.58 -52.14
N THR A 73 -22.32 -39.45 -52.43
CA THR A 73 -21.78 -39.34 -53.79
C THR A 73 -20.87 -40.52 -54.05
N ASP A 74 -21.17 -41.30 -55.08
CA ASP A 74 -20.45 -42.49 -55.62
C ASP A 74 -19.26 -43.01 -54.78
N ALA A 75 -19.44 -44.19 -54.16
CA ALA A 75 -18.51 -44.85 -53.24
C ALA A 75 -17.13 -45.22 -53.82
N THR A 76 -16.84 -44.88 -55.08
CA THR A 76 -15.64 -45.28 -55.79
C THR A 76 -14.43 -44.34 -55.67
N LEU A 77 -14.57 -43.14 -55.09
CA LEU A 77 -13.47 -42.13 -54.95
C LEU A 77 -13.48 -41.39 -53.62
N LEU A 78 -13.42 -42.09 -52.49
CA LEU A 78 -13.17 -41.45 -51.19
C LEU A 78 -11.69 -41.03 -51.13
N VAL A 79 -11.38 -39.83 -51.61
CA VAL A 79 -10.03 -39.24 -51.48
C VAL A 79 -9.95 -38.54 -50.13
N MET A 80 -8.91 -38.90 -49.37
CA MET A 80 -8.67 -38.26 -48.05
C MET A 80 -8.48 -36.75 -48.21
N PRO A 81 -9.30 -35.89 -47.52
CA PRO A 81 -9.27 -34.44 -47.69
C PRO A 81 -8.10 -33.83 -46.90
N VAL A 82 -6.86 -34.13 -47.28
CA VAL A 82 -5.64 -33.72 -46.59
C VAL A 82 -5.56 -32.20 -46.42
N GLY A 83 -5.99 -31.44 -47.44
CA GLY A 83 -5.99 -29.97 -47.36
C GLY A 83 -6.91 -29.42 -46.25
N LEU A 84 -8.10 -30.03 -46.03
CA LEU A 84 -9.01 -29.64 -44.95
C LEU A 84 -8.48 -30.05 -43.59
N LEU A 85 -7.80 -31.20 -43.47
CA LEU A 85 -7.11 -31.62 -42.23
C LEU A 85 -6.00 -30.67 -41.84
N LEU A 86 -5.16 -30.27 -42.80
CA LEU A 86 -4.12 -29.26 -42.59
C LEU A 86 -4.71 -27.89 -42.21
N ALA A 87 -5.79 -27.46 -42.88
CA ALA A 87 -6.49 -26.22 -42.57
C ALA A 87 -7.09 -26.24 -41.14
N TYR A 88 -7.66 -27.40 -40.72
CA TYR A 88 -8.16 -27.58 -39.37
C TYR A 88 -7.02 -27.45 -38.34
N GLY A 89 -5.88 -28.11 -38.52
CA GLY A 89 -4.72 -28.01 -37.67
C GLY A 89 -4.15 -26.60 -37.62
N ALA A 90 -4.02 -25.95 -38.78
CA ALA A 90 -3.52 -24.58 -38.89
C ALA A 90 -4.47 -23.58 -38.17
N SER A 91 -5.78 -23.74 -38.29
CA SER A 91 -6.75 -22.90 -37.59
C SER A 91 -6.65 -23.04 -36.07
N ARG A 92 -6.46 -24.25 -35.54
CA ARG A 92 -6.28 -24.48 -34.10
C ARG A 92 -4.97 -23.89 -33.59
N VAL A 93 -3.87 -24.08 -34.31
CA VAL A 93 -2.57 -23.48 -33.97
C VAL A 93 -2.67 -21.96 -34.04
N GLY A 94 -3.30 -21.42 -35.11
CA GLY A 94 -3.50 -19.99 -35.31
C GLY A 94 -4.29 -19.33 -34.16
N MET A 95 -5.38 -19.97 -33.73
CA MET A 95 -6.18 -19.49 -32.59
C MET A 95 -5.30 -19.33 -31.33
N THR A 96 -4.53 -20.36 -30.98
CA THR A 96 -3.63 -20.33 -29.82
C THR A 96 -2.49 -19.33 -30.02
N PHE A 97 -1.88 -19.30 -31.20
CA PHE A 97 -0.80 -18.38 -31.54
C PHE A 97 -1.23 -16.91 -31.34
N PHE A 98 -2.37 -16.52 -31.87
CA PHE A 98 -2.87 -15.14 -31.68
C PHE A 98 -3.19 -14.83 -30.22
N ALA A 99 -3.70 -15.81 -29.46
CA ALA A 99 -3.96 -15.64 -28.04
C ALA A 99 -2.66 -15.43 -27.25
N GLU A 100 -1.63 -16.25 -27.49
CA GLU A 100 -0.33 -16.15 -26.80
C GLU A 100 0.41 -14.84 -27.16
N VAL A 101 0.47 -14.49 -28.46
CA VAL A 101 1.11 -13.25 -28.92
C VAL A 101 0.44 -12.04 -28.28
N ARG A 102 -0.90 -12.02 -28.23
CA ARG A 102 -1.68 -10.98 -27.54
C ARG A 102 -1.26 -10.86 -26.07
N GLN A 103 -1.15 -12.00 -25.36
CA GLN A 103 -0.77 -12.04 -23.96
C GLN A 103 0.62 -11.45 -23.73
N ILE A 104 1.60 -11.83 -24.55
CA ILE A 104 2.98 -11.31 -24.49
C ILE A 104 3.01 -9.78 -24.72
N VAL A 105 2.29 -9.31 -25.74
CA VAL A 105 2.25 -7.89 -26.10
C VAL A 105 1.61 -7.06 -24.99
N PHE A 106 0.51 -7.54 -24.41
CA PHE A 106 -0.27 -6.79 -23.44
C PHE A 106 0.30 -6.88 -22.02
N ALA A 107 0.99 -7.95 -21.64
CA ALA A 107 1.62 -8.12 -20.32
C ALA A 107 2.54 -6.94 -19.96
N ARG A 108 3.31 -6.42 -20.94
CA ARG A 108 4.17 -5.24 -20.75
C ARG A 108 3.38 -3.96 -20.49
N VAL A 109 2.18 -3.83 -21.07
CA VAL A 109 1.30 -2.68 -20.84
C VAL A 109 0.79 -2.71 -19.41
N MET A 110 0.24 -3.85 -18.97
CA MET A 110 -0.27 -4.05 -17.60
C MET A 110 0.80 -3.75 -16.55
N ALA A 111 1.98 -4.37 -16.67
CA ALA A 111 3.07 -4.18 -15.71
C ALA A 111 3.55 -2.72 -15.65
N ARG A 112 3.62 -2.01 -16.78
CA ARG A 112 4.04 -0.61 -16.82
C ARG A 112 3.00 0.35 -16.27
N VAL A 113 1.72 0.11 -16.53
CA VAL A 113 0.62 0.94 -16.00
C VAL A 113 0.55 0.76 -14.48
N SER A 114 0.49 -0.49 -13.99
CA SER A 114 0.50 -0.78 -12.56
C SER A 114 1.70 -0.11 -11.86
N ARG A 115 2.92 -0.30 -12.38
CA ARG A 115 4.12 0.33 -11.82
C ARG A 115 4.03 1.86 -11.74
N ARG A 116 3.49 2.52 -12.79
CA ARG A 116 3.38 3.98 -12.81
C ARG A 116 2.41 4.50 -11.77
N VAL A 117 1.23 3.89 -11.68
CA VAL A 117 0.21 4.29 -10.71
C VAL A 117 0.69 4.03 -9.29
N THR A 118 1.21 2.84 -9.01
CA THR A 118 1.74 2.49 -7.67
C THR A 118 2.87 3.44 -7.24
N LEU A 119 3.80 3.76 -8.14
CA LEU A 119 4.88 4.71 -7.84
C LEU A 119 4.35 6.12 -7.58
N GLN A 120 3.32 6.57 -8.31
CA GLN A 120 2.69 7.88 -8.09
C GLN A 120 2.01 7.93 -6.73
N VAL A 121 1.24 6.90 -6.36
CA VAL A 121 0.61 6.79 -5.04
C VAL A 121 1.67 6.77 -3.93
N PHE A 122 2.74 6.00 -4.10
CA PHE A 122 3.85 5.94 -3.15
C PHE A 122 4.51 7.31 -2.92
N ARG A 123 4.77 8.06 -4.00
CA ARG A 123 5.31 9.42 -3.89
C ARG A 123 4.33 10.38 -3.21
N HIS A 124 3.05 10.27 -3.53
CA HIS A 124 2.02 11.10 -2.91
C HIS A 124 1.90 10.83 -1.42
N LEU A 125 1.93 9.55 -1.00
CA LEU A 125 1.90 9.18 0.42
C LEU A 125 3.08 9.75 1.20
N HIS A 126 4.28 9.78 0.61
CA HIS A 126 5.44 10.42 1.25
C HIS A 126 5.35 11.96 1.30
N ALA A 127 4.50 12.56 0.47
CA ALA A 127 4.22 14.00 0.52
C ALA A 127 3.09 14.36 1.50
N LEU A 128 2.29 13.38 1.96
CA LEU A 128 1.24 13.61 2.95
C LEU A 128 1.81 13.96 4.33
N SER A 129 1.01 14.66 5.12
CA SER A 129 1.38 15.12 6.46
C SER A 129 1.56 13.99 7.46
N LEU A 130 2.34 14.25 8.51
CA LEU A 130 2.51 13.34 9.64
C LEU A 130 1.15 13.02 10.31
N ARG A 131 0.19 13.95 10.32
CA ARG A 131 -1.18 13.75 10.82
C ARG A 131 -1.87 12.58 10.14
N PHE A 132 -1.79 12.49 8.81
CA PHE A 132 -2.35 11.39 8.03
C PHE A 132 -1.76 10.04 8.45
N HIS A 133 -0.42 9.97 8.58
CA HIS A 133 0.27 8.73 8.94
C HIS A 133 -0.01 8.27 10.38
N LEU A 134 -0.18 9.22 11.31
CA LEU A 134 -0.54 8.90 12.70
C LEU A 134 -2.03 8.50 12.85
N ALA A 135 -2.92 9.07 12.04
CA ALA A 135 -4.35 8.77 12.08
C ALA A 135 -4.70 7.40 11.47
N ARG A 136 -3.89 6.89 10.55
CA ARG A 136 -4.13 5.62 9.85
C ARG A 136 -3.12 4.55 10.24
N ARG A 137 -3.58 3.31 10.34
CA ARG A 137 -2.69 2.16 10.57
C ARG A 137 -1.84 1.91 9.31
N THR A 138 -0.54 2.00 9.41
CA THR A 138 0.43 1.84 8.30
C THR A 138 0.21 0.54 7.50
N GLY A 139 -0.09 -0.57 8.18
CA GLY A 139 -0.38 -1.85 7.52
C GLY A 139 -1.66 -1.84 6.65
N GLY A 140 -2.62 -0.95 6.94
CA GLY A 140 -3.82 -0.75 6.10
C GLY A 140 -3.47 -0.08 4.78
N VAL A 141 -2.72 1.01 4.85
CA VAL A 141 -2.27 1.78 3.68
C VAL A 141 -1.39 0.93 2.76
N ALA A 142 -0.45 0.15 3.32
CA ALA A 142 0.39 -0.76 2.53
C ALA A 142 -0.45 -1.79 1.76
N ARG A 143 -1.46 -2.38 2.39
CA ARG A 143 -2.40 -3.31 1.75
C ARG A 143 -3.25 -2.64 0.66
N ASP A 144 -3.67 -1.39 0.86
CA ASP A 144 -4.44 -0.66 -0.15
C ASP A 144 -3.60 -0.37 -1.41
N ILE A 145 -2.29 -0.08 -1.25
CA ILE A 145 -1.35 0.08 -2.38
C ILE A 145 -1.17 -1.25 -3.13
N GLU A 146 -0.93 -2.34 -2.42
CA GLU A 146 -0.72 -3.66 -3.00
C GLU A 146 -1.96 -4.13 -3.77
N ARG A 147 -3.14 -4.10 -3.11
CA ARG A 147 -4.40 -4.49 -3.72
C ARG A 147 -4.83 -3.59 -4.85
N GLY A 148 -4.60 -2.28 -4.73
CA GLY A 148 -4.90 -1.34 -5.80
C GLY A 148 -3.97 -1.50 -7.00
N GLY A 149 -2.68 -1.77 -6.76
CA GLY A 149 -1.69 -2.05 -7.80
C GLY A 149 -2.00 -3.32 -8.58
N SER A 150 -2.41 -4.41 -7.91
CA SER A 150 -2.86 -5.64 -8.56
C SER A 150 -4.20 -5.47 -9.27
N ALA A 151 -5.14 -4.74 -8.68
CA ALA A 151 -6.46 -4.50 -9.25
C ALA A 151 -6.42 -3.83 -10.64
N ILE A 152 -5.40 -2.99 -10.92
CA ILE A 152 -5.19 -2.43 -12.26
C ILE A 152 -4.91 -3.55 -13.27
N ALA A 153 -3.99 -4.46 -12.91
CA ALA A 153 -3.64 -5.58 -13.77
C ALA A 153 -4.83 -6.52 -13.96
N ASP A 154 -5.53 -6.85 -12.87
CA ASP A 154 -6.69 -7.74 -12.88
C ASP A 154 -7.83 -7.18 -13.75
N LEU A 155 -8.17 -5.89 -13.61
CA LEU A 155 -9.20 -5.25 -14.41
C LEU A 155 -8.86 -5.26 -15.91
N LEU A 156 -7.61 -4.90 -16.25
CA LEU A 156 -7.16 -4.90 -17.63
C LEU A 156 -7.09 -6.33 -18.20
N ASP A 157 -6.70 -7.30 -17.39
CA ASP A 157 -6.66 -8.72 -17.75
C ASP A 157 -8.08 -9.22 -18.10
N TRP A 158 -9.05 -9.02 -17.21
CA TRP A 158 -10.44 -9.40 -17.48
C TRP A 158 -11.01 -8.70 -18.72
N MET A 159 -10.71 -7.41 -18.90
CA MET A 159 -11.22 -6.68 -20.07
C MET A 159 -10.65 -7.21 -21.39
N ILE A 160 -9.32 -7.39 -21.48
CA ILE A 160 -8.63 -7.71 -22.75
C ILE A 160 -8.65 -9.20 -23.06
N TYR A 161 -8.60 -10.07 -22.03
CA TYR A 161 -8.51 -11.51 -22.28
C TYR A 161 -9.85 -12.24 -22.22
N THR A 162 -10.86 -11.63 -21.56
CA THR A 162 -12.15 -12.32 -21.37
C THR A 162 -13.33 -11.52 -21.90
N ILE A 163 -13.54 -10.28 -21.43
CA ILE A 163 -14.77 -9.52 -21.75
C ILE A 163 -14.83 -9.17 -23.24
N LEU A 164 -13.84 -8.44 -23.74
CA LEU A 164 -13.83 -8.00 -25.14
C LEU A 164 -13.80 -9.17 -26.13
N PRO A 165 -12.95 -10.23 -25.93
CA PRO A 165 -12.98 -11.39 -26.79
C PRO A 165 -14.33 -12.13 -26.79
N THR A 166 -14.98 -12.25 -25.61
CA THR A 166 -16.28 -12.93 -25.50
C THR A 166 -17.40 -12.15 -26.19
N LEU A 167 -17.45 -10.83 -25.99
CA LEU A 167 -18.42 -9.97 -26.66
C LEU A 167 -18.25 -10.04 -28.18
N PHE A 168 -17.01 -9.96 -28.67
CA PHE A 168 -16.73 -10.09 -30.10
C PHE A 168 -17.11 -11.47 -30.64
N GLU A 169 -16.83 -12.54 -29.88
CA GLU A 169 -17.19 -13.92 -30.25
C GLU A 169 -18.72 -14.11 -30.35
N ILE A 170 -19.49 -13.58 -29.41
CA ILE A 170 -20.95 -13.61 -29.44
C ILE A 170 -21.48 -12.93 -30.71
N VAL A 171 -20.99 -11.73 -31.01
CA VAL A 171 -21.40 -10.99 -32.21
C VAL A 171 -21.01 -11.74 -33.48
N LEU A 172 -19.77 -12.25 -33.55
CA LEU A 172 -19.26 -12.99 -34.70
C LEU A 172 -20.05 -14.28 -34.94
N VAL A 173 -20.27 -15.10 -33.90
CA VAL A 173 -21.02 -16.36 -33.97
C VAL A 173 -22.47 -16.10 -34.39
N THR A 174 -23.15 -15.14 -33.75
CA THR A 174 -24.54 -14.80 -34.08
C THR A 174 -24.65 -14.35 -35.54
N GLY A 175 -23.72 -13.49 -36.01
CA GLY A 175 -23.68 -13.04 -37.40
C GLY A 175 -23.46 -14.18 -38.39
N VAL A 176 -22.58 -15.12 -38.10
CA VAL A 176 -22.31 -16.28 -38.96
C VAL A 176 -23.52 -17.25 -38.99
N LEU A 177 -24.19 -17.44 -37.85
CA LEU A 177 -25.41 -18.29 -37.82
C LEU A 177 -26.53 -17.71 -38.69
N VAL A 178 -26.75 -16.38 -38.65
CA VAL A 178 -27.72 -15.70 -39.53
C VAL A 178 -27.31 -15.81 -40.99
N TRP A 179 -26.02 -15.63 -41.29
CA TRP A 179 -25.55 -15.65 -42.67
C TRP A 179 -25.52 -17.03 -43.32
N MET A 180 -25.17 -18.08 -42.56
CA MET A 180 -25.03 -19.45 -43.08
C MET A 180 -26.33 -20.27 -43.07
N TYR A 181 -27.26 -19.95 -42.16
CA TYR A 181 -28.49 -20.73 -41.96
C TYR A 181 -29.71 -19.82 -41.95
N ASP A 182 -30.27 -19.53 -40.78
CA ASP A 182 -31.42 -18.66 -40.65
C ASP A 182 -31.44 -17.95 -39.29
N TRP A 183 -32.31 -16.95 -39.15
CA TRP A 183 -32.44 -16.16 -37.92
C TRP A 183 -32.86 -17.00 -36.69
N GLY A 184 -33.51 -18.16 -36.90
CA GLY A 184 -33.96 -19.03 -35.80
C GLY A 184 -32.81 -19.63 -35.00
N PHE A 185 -31.68 -19.95 -35.64
CA PHE A 185 -30.47 -20.37 -34.92
C PHE A 185 -29.87 -19.23 -34.08
N ALA A 186 -29.83 -18.04 -34.63
CA ALA A 186 -29.38 -16.86 -33.91
C ALA A 186 -30.31 -16.52 -32.74
N ALA A 187 -31.62 -16.63 -32.93
CA ALA A 187 -32.62 -16.40 -31.88
C ALA A 187 -32.46 -17.39 -30.71
N ILE A 188 -32.31 -18.69 -30.98
CA ILE A 188 -32.05 -19.70 -29.93
C ILE A 188 -30.74 -19.36 -29.18
N THR A 189 -29.69 -19.00 -29.90
CA THR A 189 -28.41 -18.60 -29.28
C THR A 189 -28.58 -17.38 -28.37
N LEU A 190 -29.21 -16.30 -28.85
CA LEU A 190 -29.44 -15.08 -28.07
C LEU A 190 -30.33 -15.32 -26.85
N VAL A 191 -31.43 -16.09 -27.01
CA VAL A 191 -32.30 -16.44 -25.88
C VAL A 191 -31.54 -17.24 -24.83
N THR A 192 -30.73 -18.23 -25.25
CA THR A 192 -29.90 -19.02 -24.34
C THR A 192 -28.90 -18.12 -23.61
N LEU A 193 -28.23 -17.20 -24.30
CA LEU A 193 -27.27 -16.27 -23.72
C LEU A 193 -27.95 -15.31 -22.73
N VAL A 194 -29.09 -14.74 -23.10
CA VAL A 194 -29.81 -13.81 -22.21
C VAL A 194 -30.31 -14.54 -20.96
N ALA A 195 -30.91 -15.74 -21.14
CA ALA A 195 -31.35 -16.57 -20.02
C ALA A 195 -30.16 -16.95 -19.10
N TYR A 196 -29.04 -17.33 -19.70
CA TYR A 196 -27.80 -17.65 -18.96
C TYR A 196 -27.29 -16.46 -18.16
N MET A 197 -27.20 -15.29 -18.79
CA MET A 197 -26.73 -14.07 -18.12
C MET A 197 -27.67 -13.64 -17.01
N ALA A 198 -28.97 -13.58 -17.27
CA ALA A 198 -29.97 -13.22 -16.27
C ALA A 198 -29.93 -14.15 -15.05
N PHE A 199 -29.90 -15.47 -15.29
CA PHE A 199 -29.74 -16.46 -14.23
C PHE A 199 -28.45 -16.28 -13.46
N THR A 200 -27.31 -16.13 -14.17
CA THR A 200 -25.99 -15.99 -13.55
C THR A 200 -25.93 -14.76 -12.66
N PHE A 201 -26.37 -13.59 -13.13
CA PHE A 201 -26.37 -12.37 -12.33
C PHE A 201 -27.29 -12.48 -11.11
N THR A 202 -28.52 -12.94 -11.28
CA THR A 202 -29.48 -13.06 -10.18
C THR A 202 -29.00 -14.02 -9.11
N ILE A 203 -28.53 -15.20 -9.49
CA ILE A 203 -28.05 -16.20 -8.52
C ILE A 203 -26.70 -15.78 -7.90
N THR A 204 -25.83 -15.12 -8.66
CA THR A 204 -24.55 -14.61 -8.12
C THR A 204 -24.79 -13.53 -7.07
N GLU A 205 -25.74 -12.62 -7.29
CA GLU A 205 -26.08 -11.60 -6.31
C GLU A 205 -26.67 -12.21 -5.03
N TRP A 206 -27.63 -13.13 -5.18
CA TRP A 206 -28.17 -13.87 -4.04
C TRP A 206 -27.12 -14.66 -3.27
N ARG A 207 -26.19 -15.31 -3.97
CA ARG A 207 -25.10 -16.12 -3.41
C ARG A 207 -24.05 -15.29 -2.69
N THR A 208 -23.87 -14.02 -3.04
CA THR A 208 -22.82 -13.13 -2.52
C THR A 208 -22.88 -13.03 -0.99
N ARG A 209 -24.06 -13.09 -0.38
CA ARG A 209 -24.23 -13.11 1.09
C ARG A 209 -23.54 -14.32 1.75
N TYR A 210 -23.69 -15.50 1.18
CA TYR A 210 -23.08 -16.73 1.72
C TYR A 210 -21.58 -16.76 1.49
N TYR A 211 -21.12 -16.22 0.37
CA TYR A 211 -19.70 -16.06 0.09
C TYR A 211 -19.05 -15.08 1.07
N ARG A 212 -19.68 -13.95 1.36
CA ARG A 212 -19.19 -12.99 2.36
C ARG A 212 -19.13 -13.61 3.76
N ALA A 213 -20.15 -14.32 4.18
CA ALA A 213 -20.15 -15.02 5.46
C ALA A 213 -18.99 -16.02 5.57
N ALA A 214 -18.69 -16.76 4.49
CA ALA A 214 -17.55 -17.68 4.47
C ALA A 214 -16.19 -16.95 4.55
N VAL A 215 -16.03 -15.81 3.88
CA VAL A 215 -14.80 -14.98 3.96
C VAL A 215 -14.63 -14.38 5.36
N GLU A 216 -15.71 -13.91 5.97
CA GLU A 216 -15.69 -13.35 7.33
C GLU A 216 -15.33 -14.42 8.38
N ALA A 217 -15.91 -15.62 8.26
CA ALA A 217 -15.57 -16.74 9.15
C ALA A 217 -14.10 -17.17 8.99
N ASP A 218 -13.60 -17.23 7.75
CA ASP A 218 -12.18 -17.51 7.48
C ASP A 218 -11.26 -16.44 8.07
N THR A 219 -11.61 -15.17 7.95
CA THR A 219 -10.84 -14.06 8.53
C THR A 219 -10.81 -14.16 10.05
N ARG A 220 -11.96 -14.40 10.71
CA ARG A 220 -12.01 -14.57 12.18
C ARG A 220 -11.17 -15.75 12.66
N ALA A 221 -11.23 -16.89 11.97
CA ALA A 221 -10.41 -18.05 12.31
C ALA A 221 -8.91 -17.74 12.19
N ASN A 222 -8.50 -17.10 11.08
CA ASN A 222 -7.11 -16.69 10.88
C ASN A 222 -6.62 -15.68 11.94
N GLU A 223 -7.43 -14.66 12.26
CA GLU A 223 -7.09 -13.67 13.29
C GLU A 223 -6.86 -14.34 14.65
N ARG A 224 -7.71 -15.29 15.05
CA ARG A 224 -7.54 -16.03 16.31
C ARG A 224 -6.29 -16.89 16.31
N GLY A 225 -6.03 -17.61 15.22
CA GLY A 225 -4.82 -18.45 15.11
C GLY A 225 -3.54 -17.61 15.18
N VAL A 226 -3.50 -16.50 14.47
CA VAL A 226 -2.34 -15.58 14.48
C VAL A 226 -2.17 -14.92 15.84
N ASP A 227 -3.26 -14.46 16.48
CA ASP A 227 -3.21 -13.83 17.80
C ASP A 227 -2.66 -14.78 18.88
N SER A 228 -3.11 -16.03 18.89
CA SER A 228 -2.59 -17.07 19.80
C SER A 228 -1.10 -17.33 19.58
N LEU A 229 -0.64 -17.37 18.31
CA LEU A 229 0.77 -17.59 17.99
C LEU A 229 1.66 -16.36 18.31
N LEU A 230 1.15 -15.15 18.13
CA LEU A 230 1.85 -13.93 18.53
C LEU A 230 2.02 -13.83 20.05
N ASN A 231 1.07 -14.38 20.80
CA ASN A 231 1.11 -14.45 22.26
C ASN A 231 1.64 -15.80 22.78
N TYR A 232 2.47 -16.50 21.99
CA TYR A 232 2.96 -17.85 22.30
C TYR A 232 3.54 -17.97 23.71
N GLU A 233 4.39 -17.04 24.12
CA GLU A 233 4.99 -17.05 25.47
C GLU A 233 3.92 -16.95 26.55
N THR A 234 2.93 -16.07 26.38
CA THR A 234 1.81 -15.93 27.32
C THR A 234 1.02 -17.22 27.44
N VAL A 235 0.70 -17.87 26.32
CA VAL A 235 0.00 -19.16 26.31
C VAL A 235 0.80 -20.20 27.11
N LYS A 236 2.13 -20.24 26.90
CA LYS A 236 3.04 -21.15 27.62
C LYS A 236 3.16 -20.81 29.09
N TYR A 237 3.26 -19.53 29.46
CA TYR A 237 3.35 -19.13 30.89
C TYR A 237 2.13 -19.55 31.71
N PHE A 238 0.96 -19.60 31.08
CA PHE A 238 -0.27 -20.00 31.77
C PHE A 238 -0.70 -21.45 31.52
N GLY A 239 0.02 -22.21 30.68
CA GLY A 239 -0.31 -23.63 30.36
C GLY A 239 -1.66 -23.80 29.67
N ASN A 240 -2.10 -22.80 28.88
CA ASN A 240 -3.46 -22.73 28.32
C ASN A 240 -3.53 -23.21 26.85
N GLU A 241 -2.62 -24.08 26.41
CA GLU A 241 -2.57 -24.56 25.01
C GLU A 241 -3.88 -25.22 24.58
N GLU A 242 -4.43 -26.08 25.45
CA GLU A 242 -5.68 -26.77 25.13
C GLU A 242 -6.88 -25.82 25.10
N HIS A 243 -6.91 -24.83 25.98
CA HIS A 243 -7.92 -23.78 25.94
C HIS A 243 -7.89 -22.99 24.63
N GLU A 244 -6.71 -22.57 24.15
CA GLU A 244 -6.56 -21.88 22.89
C GLU A 244 -6.89 -22.80 21.70
N ALA A 245 -6.53 -24.08 21.75
CA ALA A 245 -6.91 -25.06 20.71
C ALA A 245 -8.43 -25.21 20.60
N GLN A 246 -9.15 -25.35 21.72
CA GLN A 246 -10.61 -25.44 21.75
C GLN A 246 -11.27 -24.15 21.23
N ARG A 247 -10.76 -22.99 21.63
CA ARG A 247 -11.23 -21.68 21.17
C ARG A 247 -11.03 -21.49 19.66
N TYR A 248 -9.91 -22.00 19.13
CA TYR A 248 -9.62 -21.98 17.70
C TYR A 248 -10.50 -22.96 16.93
N ASP A 249 -10.75 -24.18 17.49
CA ASP A 249 -11.62 -25.19 16.88
C ASP A 249 -13.05 -24.70 16.66
N VAL A 250 -13.63 -23.99 17.63
CA VAL A 250 -14.95 -23.34 17.47
C VAL A 250 -14.96 -22.42 16.23
N SER A 251 -13.88 -21.65 16.02
CA SER A 251 -13.79 -20.77 14.86
C SER A 251 -13.61 -21.52 13.55
N LEU A 252 -12.93 -22.66 13.59
CA LEU A 252 -12.77 -23.56 12.46
C LEU A 252 -14.11 -24.23 12.08
N GLN A 253 -14.93 -24.60 13.06
CA GLN A 253 -16.27 -25.14 12.83
C GLN A 253 -17.19 -24.10 12.15
N GLU A 254 -17.23 -22.86 12.67
CA GLU A 254 -17.97 -21.75 12.02
C GLU A 254 -17.52 -21.54 10.57
N ARG A 255 -16.20 -21.58 10.32
CA ARG A 255 -15.62 -21.49 8.98
C ARG A 255 -16.06 -22.65 8.09
N GLU A 256 -16.02 -23.89 8.59
CA GLU A 256 -16.45 -25.09 7.87
C GLU A 256 -17.90 -24.97 7.43
N GLU A 257 -18.83 -24.65 8.34
CA GLU A 257 -20.24 -24.50 8.04
C GLU A 257 -20.50 -23.44 6.97
N ALA A 258 -19.87 -22.27 7.11
CA ALA A 258 -20.00 -21.18 6.15
C ALA A 258 -19.41 -21.53 4.78
N GLN A 259 -18.27 -22.24 4.73
CA GLN A 259 -17.66 -22.72 3.48
C GLN A 259 -18.53 -23.78 2.81
N VAL A 260 -19.10 -24.73 3.56
CA VAL A 260 -20.02 -25.75 3.02
C VAL A 260 -21.25 -25.09 2.41
N MET A 261 -21.84 -24.09 3.07
CA MET A 261 -22.98 -23.36 2.53
C MET A 261 -22.59 -22.56 1.26
N SER A 262 -21.45 -21.92 1.23
CA SER A 262 -20.91 -21.25 0.05
C SER A 262 -20.68 -22.21 -1.12
N ARG A 263 -20.21 -23.44 -0.86
CA ARG A 263 -20.04 -24.50 -1.87
C ARG A 263 -21.36 -25.04 -2.40
N LYS A 264 -22.36 -25.26 -1.54
CA LYS A 264 -23.72 -25.69 -1.95
C LYS A 264 -24.36 -24.66 -2.90
N THR A 265 -24.27 -23.37 -2.57
CA THR A 265 -24.82 -22.30 -3.43
C THR A 265 -24.06 -22.16 -4.75
N LEU A 266 -22.74 -22.45 -4.79
CA LEU A 266 -21.98 -22.53 -6.03
C LEU A 266 -22.41 -23.70 -6.88
N GLY A 267 -22.66 -24.87 -6.28
CA GLY A 267 -23.20 -26.05 -6.98
C GLY A 267 -24.52 -25.77 -7.65
N LEU A 268 -25.43 -25.04 -6.96
CA LEU A 268 -26.71 -24.64 -7.54
C LEU A 268 -26.55 -23.70 -8.76
N LEU A 269 -25.62 -22.73 -8.66
CA LEU A 269 -25.29 -21.85 -9.79
C LEU A 269 -24.79 -22.67 -10.99
N ASN A 270 -23.82 -23.55 -10.78
CA ASN A 270 -23.24 -24.36 -11.85
C ASN A 270 -24.30 -25.30 -12.49
N LEU A 271 -25.14 -25.93 -11.67
CA LEU A 271 -26.20 -26.81 -12.17
C LEU A 271 -27.20 -26.05 -13.06
N GLY A 272 -27.66 -24.89 -12.61
CA GLY A 272 -28.55 -24.06 -13.40
C GLY A 272 -27.95 -23.57 -14.72
N GLN A 273 -26.69 -23.16 -14.69
CA GLN A 273 -25.92 -22.75 -15.87
C GLN A 273 -25.80 -23.88 -16.89
N VAL A 274 -25.40 -25.08 -16.46
CA VAL A 274 -25.31 -26.26 -17.33
C VAL A 274 -26.67 -26.64 -17.88
N THR A 275 -27.71 -26.54 -17.06
CA THR A 275 -29.09 -26.85 -17.52
C THR A 275 -29.54 -25.90 -18.64
N ILE A 276 -29.34 -24.58 -18.48
CA ILE A 276 -29.70 -23.59 -19.50
C ILE A 276 -28.93 -23.83 -20.81
N VAL A 277 -27.61 -24.04 -20.72
CA VAL A 277 -26.80 -24.34 -21.91
C VAL A 277 -27.24 -25.63 -22.58
N SER A 278 -27.47 -26.70 -21.80
CA SER A 278 -27.93 -28.00 -22.34
C SER A 278 -29.27 -27.89 -23.04
N LEU A 279 -30.23 -27.15 -22.49
CA LEU A 279 -31.51 -26.89 -23.15
C LEU A 279 -31.32 -26.10 -24.46
N GLY A 280 -30.47 -25.07 -24.47
CA GLY A 280 -30.12 -24.32 -25.67
C GLY A 280 -29.47 -25.20 -26.74
N VAL A 281 -28.47 -26.02 -26.36
CA VAL A 281 -27.83 -26.99 -27.25
C VAL A 281 -28.85 -27.99 -27.80
N THR A 282 -29.74 -28.53 -26.95
CA THR A 282 -30.78 -29.49 -27.38
C THR A 282 -31.75 -28.87 -28.38
N ALA A 283 -32.19 -27.62 -28.11
CA ALA A 283 -33.07 -26.89 -29.03
C ALA A 283 -32.41 -26.64 -30.41
N MET A 284 -31.14 -26.26 -30.38
CA MET A 284 -30.34 -26.07 -31.59
C MET A 284 -30.13 -27.37 -32.36
N MET A 285 -29.81 -28.47 -31.66
CA MET A 285 -29.64 -29.79 -32.26
C MET A 285 -30.93 -30.32 -32.84
N TRP A 286 -32.07 -30.11 -32.16
CA TRP A 286 -33.38 -30.46 -32.69
C TRP A 286 -33.68 -29.75 -34.02
N ARG A 287 -33.47 -28.43 -34.07
CA ARG A 287 -33.65 -27.63 -35.28
C ARG A 287 -32.70 -28.05 -36.41
N ALA A 288 -31.42 -28.31 -36.08
CA ALA A 288 -30.42 -28.75 -37.03
C ALA A 288 -30.75 -30.15 -37.58
N ALA A 289 -31.20 -31.09 -36.72
CA ALA A 289 -31.60 -32.42 -37.13
C ALA A 289 -32.84 -32.38 -38.04
N ALA A 290 -33.86 -31.56 -37.73
CA ALA A 290 -35.00 -31.34 -38.60
C ALA A 290 -34.56 -30.83 -39.98
N GLY A 291 -33.64 -29.82 -40.03
CA GLY A 291 -33.08 -29.31 -41.27
C GLY A 291 -32.33 -30.38 -42.10
N VAL A 292 -31.66 -31.33 -41.44
CA VAL A 292 -31.00 -32.45 -42.13
C VAL A 292 -32.05 -33.42 -42.72
N VAL A 293 -33.10 -33.73 -41.97
CA VAL A 293 -34.22 -34.58 -42.45
C VAL A 293 -34.95 -33.95 -43.65
N ASP A 294 -35.19 -32.63 -43.57
CA ASP A 294 -35.84 -31.85 -44.61
C ASP A 294 -34.91 -31.55 -45.82
N GLY A 295 -33.64 -31.95 -45.77
CA GLY A 295 -32.64 -31.72 -46.82
C GLY A 295 -32.16 -30.27 -46.97
N THR A 296 -32.52 -29.37 -46.03
CA THR A 296 -32.09 -27.96 -46.01
C THR A 296 -30.75 -27.75 -45.33
N MET A 297 -30.24 -28.76 -44.62
CA MET A 297 -28.98 -28.72 -43.88
C MET A 297 -28.18 -30.00 -44.09
N THR A 298 -26.83 -29.89 -44.10
CA THR A 298 -25.90 -31.03 -44.16
C THR A 298 -25.59 -31.59 -42.77
N ILE A 299 -25.07 -32.83 -42.71
CA ILE A 299 -24.55 -33.42 -41.45
C ILE A 299 -23.41 -32.58 -40.88
N GLY A 300 -22.51 -32.05 -41.72
CA GLY A 300 -21.48 -31.11 -41.29
C GLY A 300 -22.04 -29.82 -40.70
N GLY A 301 -23.20 -29.36 -41.19
CA GLY A 301 -23.93 -28.23 -40.61
C GLY A 301 -24.39 -28.48 -39.18
N LEU A 302 -24.92 -29.66 -38.88
CA LEU A 302 -25.29 -30.08 -37.53
C LEU A 302 -24.08 -30.12 -36.60
N VAL A 303 -22.96 -30.65 -37.07
CA VAL A 303 -21.67 -30.67 -36.32
C VAL A 303 -21.15 -29.25 -36.06
N PHE A 304 -21.25 -28.36 -37.06
CA PHE A 304 -20.85 -26.95 -36.90
C PHE A 304 -21.65 -26.24 -35.79
N VAL A 305 -22.97 -26.34 -35.82
CA VAL A 305 -23.88 -25.72 -34.86
C VAL A 305 -23.58 -26.19 -33.44
N ASN A 306 -23.38 -27.49 -33.25
CA ASN A 306 -23.00 -28.07 -31.96
C ASN A 306 -21.63 -27.54 -31.47
N ALA A 307 -20.62 -27.54 -32.34
CA ALA A 307 -19.26 -27.08 -31.98
C ALA A 307 -19.22 -25.60 -31.59
N VAL A 308 -19.98 -24.74 -32.29
CA VAL A 308 -20.05 -23.30 -32.02
C VAL A 308 -20.74 -23.01 -30.69
N LEU A 309 -21.82 -23.72 -30.34
CA LEU A 309 -22.47 -23.56 -29.03
C LEU A 309 -21.58 -24.01 -27.87
N LEU A 310 -20.92 -25.14 -28.00
CA LEU A 310 -19.96 -25.61 -27.00
C LEU A 310 -18.80 -24.64 -26.84
N GLN A 311 -18.31 -24.01 -27.92
CA GLN A 311 -17.28 -23.00 -27.88
C GLN A 311 -17.72 -21.77 -27.08
N LEU A 312 -18.97 -21.31 -27.19
CA LEU A 312 -19.50 -20.18 -26.40
C LEU A 312 -19.69 -20.51 -24.91
N SER A 313 -19.87 -21.78 -24.54
CA SER A 313 -20.15 -22.16 -23.15
C SER A 313 -18.97 -21.92 -22.21
N ALA A 314 -17.74 -22.10 -22.68
CA ALA A 314 -16.53 -21.96 -21.85
C ALA A 314 -16.35 -20.55 -21.26
N PRO A 315 -16.35 -19.44 -22.05
CA PRO A 315 -16.27 -18.10 -21.50
C PRO A 315 -17.50 -17.70 -20.66
N LEU A 316 -18.69 -18.26 -20.98
CA LEU A 316 -19.90 -17.98 -20.21
C LEU A 316 -19.81 -18.52 -18.78
N ASN A 317 -19.20 -19.67 -18.56
CA ASN A 317 -18.99 -20.25 -17.23
C ASN A 317 -18.16 -19.36 -16.30
N LEU A 318 -17.34 -18.47 -16.85
CA LEU A 318 -16.51 -17.54 -16.10
C LEU A 318 -17.24 -16.25 -15.72
N LEU A 319 -18.42 -15.94 -16.31
CA LEU A 319 -19.10 -14.65 -16.12
C LEU A 319 -19.40 -14.32 -14.65
N GLY A 320 -19.86 -15.29 -13.87
CA GLY A 320 -20.16 -15.07 -12.45
C GLY A 320 -18.92 -14.75 -11.60
N MET A 321 -17.78 -15.36 -11.90
CA MET A 321 -16.50 -15.07 -11.26
C MET A 321 -15.98 -13.71 -11.73
N MET A 322 -15.94 -13.49 -13.02
CA MET A 322 -15.50 -12.25 -13.67
C MET A 322 -16.25 -11.03 -13.12
N TYR A 323 -17.58 -11.09 -12.97
CA TYR A 323 -18.38 -9.99 -12.42
C TYR A 323 -17.91 -9.60 -11.02
N ARG A 324 -17.62 -10.59 -10.16
CA ARG A 324 -17.14 -10.32 -8.79
C ARG A 324 -15.74 -9.75 -8.79
N GLU A 325 -14.82 -10.33 -9.57
CA GLU A 325 -13.43 -9.88 -9.66
C GLU A 325 -13.32 -8.44 -10.19
N VAL A 326 -14.08 -8.13 -11.25
CA VAL A 326 -14.16 -6.78 -11.82
C VAL A 326 -14.71 -5.80 -10.77
N LYS A 327 -15.78 -6.16 -10.06
CA LYS A 327 -16.35 -5.30 -9.01
C LYS A 327 -15.39 -5.11 -7.83
N GLN A 328 -14.66 -6.16 -7.45
CA GLN A 328 -13.62 -6.07 -6.43
C GLN A 328 -12.45 -5.20 -6.90
N ALA A 329 -12.03 -5.33 -8.17
CA ALA A 329 -11.01 -4.49 -8.75
C ALA A 329 -11.40 -3.00 -8.72
N PHE A 330 -12.65 -2.66 -9.09
CA PHE A 330 -13.15 -1.28 -8.96
C PHE A 330 -13.11 -0.77 -7.53
N THR A 331 -13.51 -1.58 -6.55
CA THR A 331 -13.47 -1.21 -5.12
C THR A 331 -12.02 -0.95 -4.65
N ASN A 332 -11.08 -1.79 -5.07
CA ASN A 332 -9.67 -1.63 -4.73
C ASN A 332 -9.06 -0.39 -5.41
N LEU A 333 -9.45 -0.11 -6.66
CA LEU A 333 -9.03 1.08 -7.40
C LEU A 333 -9.61 2.36 -6.80
N GLU A 334 -10.88 2.34 -6.37
CA GLU A 334 -11.51 3.46 -5.67
C GLU A 334 -10.73 3.84 -4.42
N ARG A 335 -10.30 2.85 -3.61
CA ARG A 335 -9.44 3.08 -2.44
C ARG A 335 -8.08 3.64 -2.83
N LEU A 336 -7.45 3.06 -3.85
CA LEU A 336 -6.14 3.49 -4.33
C LEU A 336 -6.15 4.95 -4.83
N PHE A 337 -7.13 5.30 -5.66
CA PHE A 337 -7.29 6.67 -6.15
C PHE A 337 -7.76 7.63 -5.06
N GLY A 338 -8.54 7.15 -4.07
CA GLY A 338 -8.88 7.92 -2.87
C GLY A 338 -7.65 8.36 -2.07
N LEU A 339 -6.57 7.57 -2.07
CA LEU A 339 -5.31 8.01 -1.47
C LEU A 339 -4.67 9.20 -2.21
N LEU A 340 -4.87 9.32 -3.53
CA LEU A 340 -4.37 10.45 -4.32
C LEU A 340 -5.17 11.75 -4.11
N ASP A 341 -6.41 11.65 -3.64
CA ASP A 341 -7.25 12.82 -3.35
C ASP A 341 -6.98 13.44 -1.98
N GLU A 342 -6.25 12.71 -1.11
CA GLU A 342 -5.91 13.25 0.20
C GLU A 342 -5.10 14.54 0.04
N ASN A 343 -5.57 15.60 0.70
CA ASN A 343 -4.93 16.89 0.61
C ASN A 343 -3.58 16.91 1.35
N LEU A 344 -2.63 17.61 0.78
CA LEU A 344 -1.40 17.95 1.47
C LEU A 344 -1.70 19.07 2.47
N ASP A 345 -1.60 18.78 3.79
CA ASP A 345 -1.79 19.80 4.83
C ASP A 345 -0.70 20.87 4.77
N VAL A 346 0.54 20.46 4.48
CA VAL A 346 1.71 21.33 4.35
C VAL A 346 2.17 21.33 2.91
N LYS A 347 2.07 22.50 2.24
CA LYS A 347 2.49 22.68 0.84
C LYS A 347 3.55 23.77 0.76
N ASP A 348 4.47 23.60 -0.17
CA ASP A 348 5.36 24.69 -0.53
C ASP A 348 4.57 25.79 -1.23
N ARG A 349 4.88 27.05 -0.94
CA ARG A 349 4.36 28.19 -1.68
C ARG A 349 4.92 28.19 -3.09
N GLU A 350 4.21 28.76 -4.04
CA GLU A 350 4.68 28.85 -5.43
C GLU A 350 5.98 29.67 -5.56
N ASP A 351 6.18 30.62 -4.66
CA ASP A 351 7.34 31.50 -4.55
C ASP A 351 8.40 31.02 -3.54
N ALA A 352 8.26 29.80 -3.00
CA ALA A 352 9.18 29.24 -2.02
C ALA A 352 10.61 29.10 -2.60
N VAL A 353 11.58 29.62 -1.86
CA VAL A 353 13.00 29.60 -2.24
C VAL A 353 13.75 28.49 -1.51
N PRO A 354 14.85 27.97 -2.05
CA PRO A 354 15.70 27.02 -1.33
C PRO A 354 16.43 27.70 -0.17
N LEU A 355 16.37 27.12 1.04
CA LEU A 355 17.19 27.57 2.17
C LEU A 355 18.67 27.32 1.90
N ARG A 356 19.46 28.38 2.02
CA ARG A 356 20.94 28.33 1.98
C ARG A 356 21.44 28.92 3.30
N ALA A 357 21.88 28.09 4.21
CA ALA A 357 22.29 28.53 5.51
C ALA A 357 23.51 27.76 6.00
N ASP A 358 24.47 28.49 6.58
CA ASP A 358 25.56 27.96 7.39
C ASP A 358 25.42 28.58 8.78
N ARG A 359 25.15 27.74 9.78
CA ARG A 359 24.94 28.17 11.19
C ARG A 359 23.87 29.27 11.32
N PRO A 360 22.63 29.05 10.84
CA PRO A 360 21.60 30.08 10.83
C PRO A 360 21.08 30.38 12.24
N LYS A 361 20.65 31.61 12.49
CA LYS A 361 19.80 31.95 13.61
C LYS A 361 18.40 31.36 13.38
N VAL A 362 17.78 30.79 14.40
CA VAL A 362 16.38 30.33 14.39
C VAL A 362 15.57 31.13 15.38
N VAL A 363 14.42 31.62 14.96
CA VAL A 363 13.55 32.47 15.81
C VAL A 363 12.13 31.95 15.82
N PHE A 364 11.59 31.75 17.00
CA PHE A 364 10.17 31.48 17.24
C PHE A 364 9.53 32.77 17.73
N GLU A 365 8.49 33.23 17.04
CA GLU A 365 7.79 34.48 17.35
C GLU A 365 6.30 34.23 17.57
N HIS A 366 5.83 34.40 18.81
CA HIS A 366 4.43 34.28 19.20
C HIS A 366 3.75 33.00 18.69
N VAL A 367 4.48 31.87 18.74
CA VAL A 367 4.02 30.60 18.18
C VAL A 367 2.88 30.03 19.01
N ARG A 368 1.75 29.77 18.31
CA ARG A 368 0.62 29.02 18.83
C ARG A 368 0.36 27.82 17.95
N PHE A 369 0.03 26.69 18.57
CA PHE A 369 -0.20 25.45 17.83
C PHE A 369 -1.01 24.42 18.63
N GLY A 370 -1.92 23.70 17.94
CA GLY A 370 -2.62 22.53 18.45
C GLY A 370 -2.76 21.42 17.40
N TYR A 371 -2.63 20.17 17.80
CA TYR A 371 -2.92 19.02 16.92
C TYR A 371 -4.42 18.87 16.63
N ASP A 372 -5.26 19.31 17.58
CA ASP A 372 -6.72 19.42 17.50
C ASP A 372 -7.10 20.87 17.78
N PRO A 373 -7.96 21.51 16.98
CA PRO A 373 -8.39 22.89 17.20
C PRO A 373 -8.99 23.15 18.60
N ARG A 374 -9.46 22.11 19.27
CA ARG A 374 -10.03 22.17 20.63
C ARG A 374 -8.98 22.16 21.74
N ARG A 375 -7.71 21.86 21.42
CA ARG A 375 -6.64 21.71 22.41
C ARG A 375 -5.37 22.38 21.94
N GLU A 376 -5.11 23.57 22.42
CA GLU A 376 -3.86 24.30 22.20
C GLU A 376 -2.71 23.65 23.00
N ILE A 377 -1.62 23.33 22.33
CA ILE A 377 -0.43 22.70 22.91
C ILE A 377 0.65 23.75 23.18
N LEU A 378 0.86 24.70 22.26
CA LEU A 378 1.79 25.81 22.43
C LEU A 378 1.01 27.12 22.50
N ARG A 379 1.32 27.95 23.51
CA ARG A 379 0.59 29.16 23.84
C ARG A 379 1.54 30.34 23.89
N ASP A 380 1.67 31.04 22.76
CA ASP A 380 2.46 32.26 22.68
C ASP A 380 3.96 32.06 23.01
N VAL A 381 4.57 31.05 22.39
CA VAL A 381 5.98 30.71 22.62
C VAL A 381 6.89 31.59 21.76
N SER A 382 7.82 32.30 22.41
CA SER A 382 8.79 33.17 21.74
C SER A 382 10.20 32.96 22.32
N PHE A 383 11.16 32.61 21.47
CA PHE A 383 12.60 32.47 21.80
C PHE A 383 13.43 32.46 20.53
N GLU A 384 14.75 32.54 20.69
CA GLU A 384 15.69 32.43 19.58
C GLU A 384 16.79 31.44 19.89
N VAL A 385 17.28 30.74 18.84
CA VAL A 385 18.53 29.98 18.91
C VAL A 385 19.56 30.79 18.15
N PRO A 386 20.62 31.31 18.86
CA PRO A 386 21.61 32.15 18.22
C PRO A 386 22.45 31.37 17.20
N ARG A 387 23.12 32.07 16.29
CA ARG A 387 24.02 31.46 15.31
C ARG A 387 25.09 30.59 15.95
N GLY A 388 25.10 29.30 15.65
CA GLY A 388 26.10 28.37 16.20
C GLY A 388 26.00 28.15 17.70
N GLY A 389 24.93 28.62 18.34
CA GLY A 389 24.64 28.43 19.75
C GLY A 389 23.71 27.24 20.02
N THR A 390 23.65 26.87 21.30
CA THR A 390 22.84 25.75 21.79
C THR A 390 21.74 26.25 22.72
N VAL A 391 20.48 26.00 22.35
CA VAL A 391 19.32 26.27 23.24
C VAL A 391 18.69 24.94 23.63
N ALA A 392 18.50 24.76 24.93
CA ALA A 392 17.88 23.58 25.51
C ALA A 392 16.49 23.87 26.03
N VAL A 393 15.57 22.90 25.85
CA VAL A 393 14.21 22.97 26.35
C VAL A 393 13.93 21.85 27.31
N VAL A 394 13.48 22.17 28.51
CA VAL A 394 13.13 21.23 29.59
C VAL A 394 11.70 21.46 30.09
N GLY A 395 11.17 20.52 30.82
CA GLY A 395 9.83 20.60 31.42
C GLY A 395 9.16 19.23 31.51
N HIS A 396 8.00 19.17 32.15
CA HIS A 396 7.26 17.91 32.30
C HIS A 396 6.86 17.27 30.97
N SER A 397 6.58 15.96 31.00
CA SER A 397 5.99 15.26 29.84
C SER A 397 4.66 15.95 29.46
N GLY A 398 4.47 16.17 28.15
CA GLY A 398 3.28 16.86 27.63
C GLY A 398 3.34 18.40 27.68
N SER A 399 4.45 19.03 28.10
CA SER A 399 4.58 20.50 28.11
C SER A 399 4.74 21.13 26.70
N GLY A 400 4.91 20.34 25.64
CA GLY A 400 5.01 20.83 24.26
C GLY A 400 6.41 20.78 23.64
N LYS A 401 7.44 20.27 24.34
CA LYS A 401 8.84 20.25 23.88
C LYS A 401 9.04 19.62 22.49
N SER A 402 8.64 18.37 22.31
CA SER A 402 8.80 17.67 21.03
C SER A 402 7.92 18.27 19.92
N THR A 403 6.88 19.05 20.27
CA THR A 403 6.08 19.80 19.30
C THR A 403 6.92 20.91 18.65
N LEU A 404 7.80 21.58 19.39
CA LEU A 404 8.69 22.60 18.83
C LEU A 404 9.62 22.03 17.76
N ALA A 405 10.22 20.85 18.01
CA ALA A 405 11.06 20.16 17.01
C ALA A 405 10.26 19.78 15.75
N ARG A 406 9.03 19.27 15.92
CA ARG A 406 8.14 18.92 14.80
C ARG A 406 7.74 20.13 13.96
N LEU A 407 7.51 21.27 14.59
CA LEU A 407 7.22 22.52 13.90
C LEU A 407 8.45 23.09 13.19
N LEU A 408 9.64 23.05 13.80
CA LEU A 408 10.89 23.49 13.17
C LEU A 408 11.22 22.62 11.94
N TYR A 409 10.95 21.30 11.99
CA TYR A 409 11.10 20.38 10.86
C TYR A 409 9.99 20.52 9.82
N ARG A 410 9.00 21.39 10.10
CA ARG A 410 7.82 21.66 9.28
C ARG A 410 7.03 20.40 8.93
N PHE A 411 6.76 19.55 9.95
CA PHE A 411 5.74 18.50 9.84
C PHE A 411 4.33 19.06 9.92
N TYR A 412 4.20 20.26 10.52
CA TYR A 412 2.99 21.05 10.64
C TYR A 412 3.35 22.52 10.45
N ASP A 413 2.43 23.33 9.93
CA ASP A 413 2.52 24.77 9.98
C ASP A 413 1.91 25.27 11.30
N VAL A 414 2.35 26.42 11.79
CA VAL A 414 1.85 27.02 13.03
C VAL A 414 0.44 27.62 12.84
N ASP A 415 -0.41 27.58 13.87
CA ASP A 415 -1.76 28.19 13.84
C ASP A 415 -1.69 29.72 13.91
N ALA A 416 -0.74 30.26 14.69
CA ALA A 416 -0.47 31.70 14.77
C ALA A 416 1.02 31.93 15.07
N GLY A 417 1.50 33.12 14.78
CA GLY A 417 2.92 33.46 14.88
C GLY A 417 3.73 32.93 13.68
N ARG A 418 5.04 32.87 13.86
CA ARG A 418 5.95 32.34 12.84
C ARG A 418 7.20 31.69 13.44
N ILE A 419 7.78 30.79 12.66
CA ILE A 419 9.15 30.27 12.88
C ILE A 419 9.98 30.77 11.73
N ALA A 420 11.05 31.48 12.02
CA ALA A 420 11.90 32.08 11.01
C ALA A 420 13.34 31.56 11.12
N ILE A 421 13.98 31.37 9.97
CA ILE A 421 15.38 30.97 9.85
C ILE A 421 16.12 32.02 9.04
N GLU A 422 17.31 32.37 9.49
CA GLU A 422 18.18 33.29 8.81
C GLU A 422 18.88 32.62 7.61
N ASP A 423 18.74 33.21 6.44
CA ASP A 423 19.40 32.75 5.22
C ASP A 423 20.89 33.19 5.18
N ALA A 424 21.65 32.67 4.21
CA ALA A 424 23.03 33.05 3.94
C ALA A 424 23.20 34.57 3.71
N ASP A 425 22.16 35.23 3.21
CA ASP A 425 22.12 36.69 2.99
C ASP A 425 21.87 37.50 4.28
N GLY A 426 21.74 36.84 5.45
CA GLY A 426 21.43 37.48 6.72
C GLY A 426 19.96 37.90 6.88
N VAL A 427 19.08 37.46 5.97
CA VAL A 427 17.65 37.78 6.01
C VAL A 427 16.90 36.72 6.78
N LEU A 428 16.14 37.15 7.78
CA LEU A 428 15.25 36.30 8.56
C LEU A 428 13.93 36.09 7.80
N ARG A 429 13.70 34.86 7.30
CA ARG A 429 12.46 34.48 6.59
C ARG A 429 11.71 33.38 7.32
N ASP A 430 10.39 33.40 7.17
CA ASP A 430 9.51 32.33 7.68
C ASP A 430 9.87 30.99 7.03
N ILE A 431 9.82 29.89 7.80
CA ILE A 431 10.08 28.54 7.27
C ILE A 431 9.08 28.14 6.16
N ARG A 432 7.92 28.81 6.10
CA ARG A 432 6.90 28.61 5.04
C ARG A 432 7.32 29.21 3.70
N ASP A 433 8.29 30.10 3.69
CA ASP A 433 8.83 30.73 2.48
C ASP A 433 9.99 29.91 1.87
N TYR A 434 10.42 28.86 2.54
CA TYR A 434 11.40 27.90 2.01
C TYR A 434 10.75 26.63 1.48
N THR A 435 11.40 25.99 0.49
CA THR A 435 11.00 24.65 0.06
C THR A 435 11.28 23.63 1.15
N GLN A 436 10.32 22.74 1.41
CA GLN A 436 10.45 21.70 2.45
C GLN A 436 11.69 20.82 2.26
N ASP A 437 12.05 20.52 1.02
CA ASP A 437 13.23 19.71 0.70
C ASP A 437 14.52 20.40 1.19
N SER A 438 14.71 21.70 0.88
CA SER A 438 15.88 22.44 1.32
C SER A 438 15.94 22.64 2.84
N LEU A 439 14.78 22.94 3.45
CA LEU A 439 14.66 23.07 4.90
C LEU A 439 15.03 21.76 5.61
N ARG A 440 14.46 20.65 5.18
CA ARG A 440 14.72 19.33 5.76
C ARG A 440 16.14 18.83 5.50
N LYS A 441 16.77 19.21 4.39
CA LYS A 441 18.20 18.94 4.15
C LYS A 441 19.10 19.70 5.12
N ALA A 442 18.75 20.95 5.47
CA ALA A 442 19.51 21.77 6.40
C ALA A 442 19.38 21.33 7.86
N ILE A 443 18.38 20.54 8.22
CA ILE A 443 18.10 20.10 9.60
C ILE A 443 18.37 18.60 9.74
N ALA A 444 19.09 18.16 10.77
CA ALA A 444 19.10 16.78 11.22
C ALA A 444 18.46 16.65 12.61
N ILE A 445 17.80 15.53 12.83
CA ILE A 445 17.19 15.19 14.11
C ILE A 445 17.73 13.83 14.58
N VAL A 446 18.14 13.77 15.85
CA VAL A 446 18.36 12.52 16.57
C VAL A 446 17.12 12.30 17.44
N PRO A 447 16.22 11.37 17.09
CA PRO A 447 14.96 11.19 17.78
C PRO A 447 15.13 10.39 19.07
N GLN A 448 14.16 10.48 19.98
CA GLN A 448 14.07 9.69 21.20
C GLN A 448 14.00 8.19 20.89
N ASP A 449 13.03 7.80 20.05
CA ASP A 449 12.89 6.42 19.59
C ASP A 449 13.53 6.25 18.22
N THR A 450 14.67 5.57 18.19
CA THR A 450 15.37 5.29 16.94
C THR A 450 14.82 4.08 16.25
N VAL A 451 14.24 4.30 15.06
CA VAL A 451 13.79 3.24 14.15
C VAL A 451 14.84 3.06 13.03
N LEU A 452 15.25 1.81 12.82
CA LEU A 452 16.15 1.44 11.75
C LEU A 452 15.42 0.68 10.65
N PHE A 453 15.87 0.85 9.40
CA PHE A 453 15.41 0.04 8.28
C PHE A 453 15.88 -1.40 8.46
N ASN A 454 15.06 -2.35 8.04
CA ASN A 454 15.45 -3.76 8.01
C ASN A 454 16.45 -4.02 6.87
N ASP A 455 17.68 -3.55 7.08
CA ASP A 455 18.78 -3.59 6.14
C ASP A 455 20.11 -3.65 6.93
N THR A 456 21.25 -3.48 6.29
CA THR A 456 22.56 -3.48 6.93
C THR A 456 22.78 -2.25 7.81
N ILE A 457 23.75 -2.32 8.74
CA ILE A 457 24.20 -1.16 9.52
C ILE A 457 24.75 -0.10 8.56
N TYR A 458 25.50 -0.50 7.53
CA TYR A 458 26.01 0.39 6.49
C TYR A 458 24.91 1.22 5.85
N TYR A 459 23.86 0.55 5.33
CA TYR A 459 22.71 1.22 4.72
C TYR A 459 22.04 2.20 5.67
N ASN A 460 21.88 1.80 6.93
CA ASN A 460 21.24 2.63 7.93
C ASN A 460 22.01 3.92 8.22
N ILE A 461 23.34 3.90 8.23
CA ILE A 461 24.16 5.11 8.39
C ILE A 461 24.16 5.92 7.08
N LEU A 462 24.38 5.27 5.92
CA LEU A 462 24.39 5.89 4.60
C LEU A 462 23.10 6.66 4.30
N TYR A 463 21.97 6.24 4.89
CA TYR A 463 20.68 6.91 4.73
C TYR A 463 20.68 8.40 5.10
N GLY A 464 21.61 8.85 5.94
CA GLY A 464 21.84 10.26 6.25
C GLY A 464 22.24 11.10 5.03
N ARG A 465 23.06 10.51 4.14
CA ARG A 465 23.50 11.09 2.87
C ARG A 465 23.80 9.93 1.89
N PRO A 466 22.85 9.58 0.99
CA PRO A 466 22.95 8.41 0.11
C PRO A 466 24.12 8.42 -0.90
N ASP A 467 24.71 9.57 -1.15
CA ASP A 467 25.85 9.78 -2.06
C ASP A 467 27.21 9.82 -1.32
N ALA A 468 27.23 9.54 0.00
CA ALA A 468 28.45 9.52 0.78
C ALA A 468 29.34 8.33 0.42
N THR A 469 30.67 8.55 0.51
CA THR A 469 31.65 7.46 0.33
C THR A 469 31.68 6.53 1.54
N ARG A 470 32.30 5.35 1.38
CA ARG A 470 32.46 4.40 2.50
C ARG A 470 33.30 4.99 3.63
N GLU A 471 34.35 5.74 3.29
CA GLU A 471 35.22 6.41 4.26
C GLU A 471 34.46 7.45 5.09
N GLU A 472 33.53 8.18 4.47
CA GLU A 472 32.67 9.15 5.16
C GLU A 472 31.68 8.45 6.11
N VAL A 473 31.10 7.32 5.68
CA VAL A 473 30.21 6.49 6.51
C VAL A 473 30.97 5.95 7.73
N GLU A 474 32.17 5.39 7.52
CA GLU A 474 33.02 4.91 8.61
C GLU A 474 33.51 6.05 9.51
N GLY A 475 33.80 7.22 8.94
CA GLY A 475 34.13 8.44 9.69
C GLY A 475 32.98 8.87 10.62
N ALA A 476 31.76 8.88 10.11
CA ALA A 476 30.57 9.17 10.91
C ALA A 476 30.32 8.11 12.00
N ALA A 477 30.58 6.84 11.71
CA ALA A 477 30.48 5.76 12.69
C ALA A 477 31.53 5.88 13.81
N ARG A 478 32.78 6.30 13.49
CA ARG A 478 33.83 6.59 14.47
C ARG A 478 33.44 7.77 15.37
N ALA A 479 32.95 8.84 14.78
CA ALA A 479 32.48 10.01 15.52
C ALA A 479 31.26 9.69 16.41
N ALA A 480 30.46 8.72 16.08
CA ALA A 480 29.32 8.23 16.90
C ALA A 480 29.72 7.09 17.87
N HIS A 481 31.01 6.78 18.02
CA HIS A 481 31.51 5.68 18.87
C HIS A 481 30.86 4.33 18.65
N ILE A 482 30.53 3.97 17.39
CA ILE A 482 29.94 2.67 17.05
C ILE A 482 30.83 1.85 16.11
N HIS A 483 31.88 2.44 15.54
CA HIS A 483 32.77 1.80 14.57
C HIS A 483 33.38 0.50 15.10
N ASP A 484 33.99 0.54 16.31
CA ASP A 484 34.68 -0.61 16.88
C ASP A 484 33.74 -1.76 17.17
N LEU A 485 32.51 -1.47 17.62
CA LEU A 485 31.47 -2.47 17.77
C LEU A 485 31.13 -3.09 16.41
N ILE A 486 30.91 -2.28 15.38
CA ILE A 486 30.55 -2.77 14.04
C ILE A 486 31.65 -3.69 13.49
N VAL A 487 32.91 -3.28 13.60
CA VAL A 487 34.05 -4.10 13.10
C VAL A 487 34.20 -5.41 13.88
N GLY A 488 33.78 -5.43 15.15
CA GLY A 488 33.76 -6.65 15.98
C GLY A 488 32.64 -7.65 15.61
N LEU A 489 31.65 -7.26 14.81
CA LEU A 489 30.59 -8.15 14.36
C LEU A 489 31.09 -9.07 13.22
N PRO A 490 30.55 -10.29 13.09
CA PRO A 490 30.97 -11.24 12.06
C PRO A 490 30.92 -10.69 10.62
N ASP A 491 29.88 -9.93 10.29
CA ASP A 491 29.64 -9.34 8.97
C ASP A 491 29.99 -7.83 8.93
N GLY A 492 30.57 -7.29 10.00
CA GLY A 492 30.95 -5.89 10.10
C GLY A 492 29.78 -4.94 9.73
N TYR A 493 30.06 -3.99 8.84
CA TYR A 493 29.06 -3.03 8.34
C TYR A 493 27.91 -3.65 7.56
N GLU A 494 28.08 -4.85 6.99
CA GLU A 494 27.04 -5.57 6.26
C GLU A 494 26.11 -6.38 7.18
N THR A 495 26.27 -6.28 8.48
CA THR A 495 25.41 -6.95 9.48
C THR A 495 23.97 -6.44 9.37
N PRO A 496 22.97 -7.32 9.12
CA PRO A 496 21.57 -6.93 9.06
C PRO A 496 21.00 -6.66 10.46
N VAL A 497 20.34 -5.52 10.64
CA VAL A 497 19.82 -5.09 11.96
C VAL A 497 18.46 -5.68 12.33
N GLY A 498 17.78 -6.38 11.38
CA GLY A 498 16.45 -6.93 11.58
C GLY A 498 15.32 -5.89 11.56
N GLU A 499 14.07 -6.34 11.76
CA GLU A 499 12.92 -5.43 11.79
C GLU A 499 13.10 -4.37 12.88
N ARG A 500 12.96 -3.08 12.51
CA ARG A 500 13.14 -1.93 13.40
C ARG A 500 14.43 -1.96 14.23
N GLY A 501 15.45 -2.70 13.78
CA GLY A 501 16.73 -2.83 14.48
C GLY A 501 16.68 -3.73 15.72
N LEU A 502 15.79 -4.70 15.79
CA LEU A 502 15.63 -5.59 16.97
C LEU A 502 16.90 -6.33 17.38
N LYS A 503 17.86 -6.50 16.47
CA LYS A 503 19.15 -7.15 16.77
C LYS A 503 20.15 -6.25 17.48
N LEU A 504 19.89 -4.94 17.58
CA LEU A 504 20.73 -3.99 18.26
C LEU A 504 20.09 -3.54 19.58
N SER A 505 20.92 -3.31 20.59
CA SER A 505 20.51 -2.68 21.85
C SER A 505 20.02 -1.24 21.62
N GLY A 506 19.27 -0.68 22.57
CA GLY A 506 18.78 0.69 22.50
C GLY A 506 19.90 1.70 22.28
N GLY A 507 21.03 1.54 23.00
CA GLY A 507 22.18 2.42 22.86
C GLY A 507 22.90 2.29 21.51
N GLU A 508 22.97 1.09 20.93
CA GLU A 508 23.55 0.88 19.60
C GLU A 508 22.70 1.54 18.52
N LYS A 509 21.36 1.37 18.59
CA LYS A 509 20.43 2.07 17.69
C LYS A 509 20.62 3.58 17.74
N GLN A 510 20.79 4.12 18.94
CA GLN A 510 20.97 5.55 19.15
C GLN A 510 22.28 6.05 18.54
N ARG A 511 23.41 5.30 18.72
CA ARG A 511 24.68 5.62 18.07
C ARG A 511 24.58 5.55 16.54
N VAL A 512 23.82 4.61 15.97
CA VAL A 512 23.54 4.58 14.52
C VAL A 512 22.75 5.82 14.08
N ALA A 513 21.76 6.28 14.86
CA ALA A 513 21.02 7.51 14.57
C ALA A 513 21.91 8.76 14.63
N ILE A 514 22.83 8.82 15.60
CA ILE A 514 23.83 9.88 15.71
C ILE A 514 24.75 9.86 14.49
N ALA A 515 25.31 8.68 14.11
CA ALA A 515 26.14 8.55 12.92
C ALA A 515 25.40 9.01 11.65
N ARG A 516 24.12 8.67 11.52
CA ARG A 516 23.25 9.12 10.43
C ARG A 516 23.10 10.65 10.39
N ALA A 517 22.89 11.28 11.55
CA ALA A 517 22.76 12.72 11.66
C ALA A 517 24.09 13.45 11.34
N LEU A 518 25.21 12.88 11.76
CA LEU A 518 26.55 13.39 11.48
C LEU A 518 26.92 13.33 10.01
N LEU A 519 26.66 12.19 9.37
CA LEU A 519 26.91 11.99 7.95
C LEU A 519 26.14 12.99 7.08
N LYS A 520 24.95 13.39 7.52
CA LYS A 520 24.14 14.41 6.86
C LYS A 520 24.78 15.79 6.87
N ASN A 521 25.60 16.10 7.86
CA ASN A 521 26.30 17.39 8.07
C ASN A 521 25.35 18.61 7.98
N PRO A 522 24.34 18.71 8.85
CA PRO A 522 23.30 19.72 8.79
C PRO A 522 23.76 21.08 9.32
N ALA A 523 23.09 22.16 8.90
CA ALA A 523 23.26 23.51 9.45
C ALA A 523 22.59 23.67 10.83
N ILE A 524 21.51 22.91 11.09
CA ILE A 524 20.76 22.91 12.35
C ILE A 524 20.69 21.48 12.87
N LEU A 525 21.01 21.28 14.15
CA LEU A 525 20.88 20.01 14.85
C LEU A 525 19.72 20.06 15.84
N ILE A 526 18.94 18.99 15.88
CA ILE A 526 17.89 18.79 16.88
C ILE A 526 18.19 17.49 17.62
N PHE A 527 18.33 17.55 18.94
CA PHE A 527 18.43 16.41 19.81
C PHE A 527 17.12 16.26 20.60
N ASP A 528 16.37 15.18 20.36
CA ASP A 528 15.14 14.87 21.09
C ASP A 528 15.41 13.68 22.01
N GLU A 529 15.73 13.96 23.29
CA GLU A 529 16.06 12.98 24.33
C GLU A 529 17.14 11.95 23.92
N ALA A 530 18.16 12.41 23.21
CA ALA A 530 19.16 11.57 22.52
C ALA A 530 20.00 10.63 23.42
N THR A 531 19.85 10.66 24.74
CA THR A 531 20.62 9.83 25.68
C THR A 531 19.72 8.98 26.60
N SER A 532 18.41 9.02 26.46
CA SER A 532 17.45 8.38 27.38
C SER A 532 17.57 6.85 27.48
N ALA A 533 18.03 6.19 26.40
CA ALA A 533 18.15 4.72 26.29
C ALA A 533 19.55 4.17 26.61
N LEU A 534 20.46 5.00 27.17
CA LEU A 534 21.87 4.65 27.38
C LEU A 534 22.18 4.29 28.83
N ASP A 535 23.14 3.37 29.02
CA ASP A 535 23.79 3.16 30.31
C ASP A 535 24.74 4.33 30.69
N SER A 536 25.00 4.54 31.96
CA SER A 536 25.69 5.72 32.47
C SER A 536 27.12 5.93 31.88
N LYS A 537 27.87 4.87 31.54
CA LYS A 537 29.18 4.98 30.90
C LYS A 537 29.06 5.39 29.42
N SER A 538 28.17 4.77 28.70
CA SER A 538 27.89 5.11 27.29
C SER A 538 27.26 6.49 27.17
N GLU A 539 26.45 6.92 28.14
CA GLU A 539 25.86 8.25 28.20
C GLU A 539 26.92 9.35 28.23
N GLN A 540 27.92 9.26 29.13
CA GLN A 540 28.99 10.27 29.24
C GLN A 540 29.82 10.39 27.95
N ALA A 541 30.21 9.25 27.34
CA ALA A 541 30.96 9.24 26.09
C ALA A 541 30.18 9.86 24.93
N ILE A 542 28.89 9.53 24.82
CA ILE A 542 28.03 10.08 23.78
C ILE A 542 27.72 11.56 24.05
N GLN A 543 27.49 11.96 25.30
CA GLN A 543 27.25 13.35 25.65
C GLN A 543 28.42 14.24 25.25
N SER A 544 29.67 13.84 25.62
CA SER A 544 30.86 14.59 25.23
C SER A 544 31.01 14.72 23.71
N GLU A 545 30.61 13.70 22.97
CA GLU A 545 30.61 13.74 21.50
C GLU A 545 29.50 14.61 20.94
N LEU A 546 28.28 14.55 21.52
CA LEU A 546 27.18 15.44 21.14
C LEU A 546 27.55 16.91 21.40
N ASP A 547 28.17 17.21 22.53
CA ASP A 547 28.66 18.55 22.86
C ASP A 547 29.72 19.01 21.84
N ARG A 548 30.66 18.13 21.47
CA ARG A 548 31.69 18.42 20.46
C ARG A 548 31.07 18.70 19.08
N ILE A 549 30.03 17.94 18.72
CA ILE A 549 29.31 18.09 17.45
C ILE A 549 28.47 19.37 17.44
N ALA A 550 27.86 19.72 18.57
CA ALA A 550 27.10 20.95 18.75
C ALA A 550 27.95 22.21 18.62
N GLN A 551 29.25 22.11 18.99
CA GLN A 551 30.17 23.26 18.92
C GLN A 551 30.20 23.89 17.54
N GLY A 552 29.83 25.16 17.47
CA GLY A 552 29.82 25.95 16.25
C GLY A 552 28.68 25.60 15.28
N ARG A 553 27.65 24.83 15.72
CA ARG A 553 26.42 24.56 14.97
C ARG A 553 25.21 25.07 15.75
N THR A 554 24.20 25.54 15.03
CA THR A 554 22.94 25.94 15.66
C THR A 554 22.23 24.69 16.14
N THR A 555 22.08 24.58 17.46
CA THR A 555 21.61 23.33 18.09
C THR A 555 20.40 23.59 18.98
N PHE A 556 19.39 22.75 18.81
CA PHE A 556 18.17 22.75 19.61
C PHE A 556 18.05 21.42 20.36
N VAL A 557 18.09 21.45 21.68
CA VAL A 557 18.12 20.27 22.54
C VAL A 557 16.82 20.16 23.32
N ILE A 558 16.11 19.06 23.18
CA ILE A 558 14.98 18.68 24.04
C ILE A 558 15.53 17.65 25.01
N ALA A 559 15.59 18.00 26.29
CA ALA A 559 16.17 17.14 27.31
C ALA A 559 15.13 16.67 28.33
N HIS A 560 15.24 15.39 28.66
CA HIS A 560 14.59 14.79 29.82
C HIS A 560 15.56 14.73 31.02
N ARG A 561 16.86 14.62 30.76
CA ARG A 561 17.94 14.62 31.77
C ARG A 561 18.63 15.98 31.78
N LEU A 562 18.56 16.65 32.93
CA LEU A 562 19.11 18.00 33.08
C LEU A 562 20.64 18.02 33.01
N SER A 563 21.31 16.92 33.31
CA SER A 563 22.79 16.79 33.18
C SER A 563 23.28 17.01 31.74
N THR A 564 22.45 16.78 30.74
CA THR A 564 22.82 16.89 29.32
C THR A 564 22.80 18.31 28.78
N ILE A 565 22.28 19.27 29.54
CA ILE A 565 22.07 20.65 29.08
C ILE A 565 22.78 21.71 29.93
N MET A 566 23.59 21.30 30.86
CA MET A 566 24.32 22.25 31.75
C MET A 566 25.18 23.24 30.96
N ASN A 567 25.69 22.83 29.80
CA ASN A 567 26.55 23.62 28.91
C ASN A 567 25.78 24.42 27.86
N ALA A 568 24.44 24.40 27.87
CA ALA A 568 23.61 25.14 26.90
C ALA A 568 23.76 26.67 27.13
N ASP A 569 23.80 27.43 26.04
CA ASP A 569 23.86 28.89 26.07
C ASP A 569 22.59 29.50 26.68
N GLU A 570 21.44 28.87 26.48
CA GLU A 570 20.18 29.22 27.14
C GLU A 570 19.36 27.96 27.40
N ILE A 571 18.75 27.88 28.56
CA ILE A 571 17.78 26.85 28.97
C ILE A 571 16.40 27.49 29.07
N LEU A 572 15.42 26.91 28.39
CA LEU A 572 14.04 27.30 28.42
C LEU A 572 13.23 26.25 29.20
N VAL A 573 12.55 26.68 30.23
CA VAL A 573 11.70 25.82 31.04
C VAL A 573 10.25 25.97 30.57
N MET A 574 9.68 24.86 30.13
CA MET A 574 8.30 24.84 29.62
C MET A 574 7.32 24.19 30.61
N ASP A 575 6.22 24.87 30.87
CA ASP A 575 5.04 24.30 31.53
C ASP A 575 3.77 24.64 30.75
N LYS A 576 2.89 23.67 30.56
CA LYS A 576 1.58 23.81 29.90
C LYS A 576 1.58 24.62 28.61
N GLY A 577 2.63 24.44 27.79
CA GLY A 577 2.75 25.08 26.48
C GLY A 577 3.30 26.51 26.50
N GLN A 578 3.85 26.98 27.61
CA GLN A 578 4.45 28.31 27.77
C GLN A 578 5.87 28.20 28.32
N ILE A 579 6.73 29.17 28.02
CA ILE A 579 8.04 29.33 28.66
C ILE A 579 7.83 30.06 29.97
N VAL A 580 8.13 29.38 31.08
CA VAL A 580 7.96 29.93 32.44
C VAL A 580 9.25 30.50 33.03
N GLU A 581 10.39 29.93 32.64
CA GLU A 581 11.72 30.40 33.05
C GLU A 581 12.70 30.31 31.87
N ARG A 582 13.70 31.19 31.87
CA ARG A 582 14.82 31.16 30.92
C ARG A 582 16.10 31.65 31.54
N GLY A 583 17.26 31.10 31.17
CA GLY A 583 18.55 31.50 31.62
C GLY A 583 19.60 30.41 31.51
N HIS A 584 20.81 30.66 32.03
CA HIS A 584 21.86 29.65 32.14
C HIS A 584 21.64 28.75 33.37
N HIS A 585 22.23 27.56 33.36
CA HIS A 585 22.10 26.54 34.40
C HIS A 585 22.22 27.10 35.83
N PHE A 586 23.36 27.79 36.15
CA PHE A 586 23.59 28.33 37.49
C PHE A 586 22.63 29.48 37.86
N ALA A 587 22.24 30.30 36.88
CA ALA A 587 21.28 31.38 37.12
C ALA A 587 19.89 30.83 37.47
N LEU A 588 19.45 29.78 36.78
CA LEU A 588 18.16 29.13 37.05
C LEU A 588 18.17 28.36 38.39
N LEU A 589 19.29 27.76 38.78
CA LEU A 589 19.43 27.15 40.10
C LEU A 589 19.31 28.16 41.23
N SER A 590 19.99 29.34 41.08
CA SER A 590 19.94 30.40 42.08
C SER A 590 18.59 31.09 42.24
N GLN A 591 17.72 31.01 41.26
CA GLN A 591 16.33 31.52 41.32
C GLN A 591 15.38 30.65 42.18
N ASP A 592 15.84 29.44 42.54
CA ASP A 592 15.05 28.45 43.29
C ASP A 592 13.64 28.20 42.72
N GLY A 593 13.50 28.33 41.41
CA GLY A 593 12.25 28.21 40.67
C GLY A 593 11.94 26.78 40.24
N TYR A 594 11.18 26.68 39.14
CA TYR A 594 10.73 25.41 38.55
C TYR A 594 11.89 24.53 38.08
N TYR A 595 12.94 25.16 37.50
CA TYR A 595 14.15 24.46 37.08
C TYR A 595 14.88 23.82 38.26
N ALA A 596 15.07 24.58 39.36
CA ALA A 596 15.75 24.08 40.56
C ALA A 596 14.98 22.90 41.21
N GLN A 597 13.63 22.94 41.16
CA GLN A 597 12.82 21.83 41.64
C GLN A 597 13.01 20.57 40.79
N LEU A 598 13.00 20.69 39.44
CA LEU A 598 13.25 19.57 38.51
C LEU A 598 14.66 19.00 38.73
N TRP A 599 15.66 19.86 38.93
CA TRP A 599 17.02 19.44 39.18
C TRP A 599 17.16 18.62 40.46
N ARG A 600 16.59 19.10 41.58
CA ARG A 600 16.60 18.38 42.86
C ARG A 600 15.91 17.02 42.78
N MET A 601 14.76 16.92 42.09
CA MET A 601 14.09 15.66 41.90
C MET A 601 14.97 14.66 41.14
N GLN A 602 15.66 15.08 40.08
CA GLN A 602 16.52 14.19 39.32
C GLN A 602 17.79 13.76 40.05
N GLN A 603 18.34 14.61 40.93
CA GLN A 603 19.46 14.24 41.79
C GLN A 603 19.06 13.23 42.86
N GLN A 604 17.88 13.39 43.46
CA GLN A 604 17.34 12.43 44.43
C GLN A 604 17.10 11.03 43.78
N GLU A 605 16.62 10.98 42.55
CA GLU A 605 16.46 9.72 41.80
C GLU A 605 17.81 9.04 41.51
N ARG A 606 18.93 9.79 41.40
CA ARG A 606 20.28 9.26 41.20
C ARG A 606 20.99 8.83 42.47
N GLY A 607 20.43 9.09 43.66
CA GLY A 607 21.06 8.81 44.94
C GLY A 607 22.29 9.69 45.21
N GLU A 608 22.45 10.82 44.51
CA GLU A 608 23.49 11.82 44.75
C GLU A 608 23.04 12.77 45.88
N GLU A 609 23.90 12.98 46.91
CA GLU A 609 23.63 13.99 47.95
C GLU A 609 23.41 15.35 47.33
N VAL A 610 22.29 16.00 47.71
CA VAL A 610 21.97 17.36 47.26
C VAL A 610 23.04 18.31 47.82
N VAL A 611 23.97 18.74 46.99
CA VAL A 611 24.90 19.82 47.37
C VAL A 611 24.10 21.12 47.40
N GLU A 612 23.76 21.59 48.59
CA GLU A 612 23.23 22.95 48.79
C GLU A 612 24.31 23.94 48.34
N VAL A 613 24.02 24.72 47.27
CA VAL A 613 24.86 25.81 46.76
C VAL A 613 24.40 27.13 47.36
#